data_7f45a23944928ca626d4f8fe70b2c33b
#
_entry.id   7f45a23944928ca626d4f8fe70b2c33b
#
_cell.length_a   1.000
_cell.length_b   1.000
_cell.length_c   1.000
_cell.angle_alpha   90.00
_cell.angle_beta   90.00
_cell.angle_gamma   90.00
#
_symmetry.space_group_name_H-M   'P 1'
#
loop_
_entity.id
_entity.type
_entity.pdbx_description
1 polymer ?
#
loop_
_entity_poly.entity_id
_entity_poly.type
_entity_poly.pdbx_seq_one_letter_code
_entity_poly.pdbx_strand_id
1 'polypeptide(L)'
;MDPVSVPGGVASATVPLSATSHPLQRAGAWAVAVLAERRTPGEVSETDLDTVASRLVDDVSAAAVAAKDTPAYDWWKVLFALYPNSKATHSKRPRDRAVLKVAVAEMFTADDMHATTRPCTFCGAPASAVWAKSTLPMFDTNKALNTLPPGVAGWPVCRGCRIAAWSLPYGAWVTAGSATVLSCEEEVAERSFVARNVRRAQRIMHLGFSGLHAGARAELVAVRAMRSLRAGLPAASALWSFKNDNQEPWLRVSRTRRAVPAFLATVEGNAELRRGWRLLEVALARHDKSGELVTSGPAEAARLLFEAEDGRSRSLLSQLHYVLAGPERCWSTRNRAALTRLAFTYAEEVLGMDPDLKPVATVVADWIEHGSGSPRGRLAEYRNVALSDYKLGVLLMQAHFRLTLDGRPVVAGPKDWEPLIQRRPRAWEQRMLLAATVLQILQERGVAVSDKPESADDEARTEALLEQPMLGQHEDDEMGAV
;
A
#
# COMPACT_ATOMS: atom_id res chain seq x y z
N MET A 1 24.05 2.28 69.46
CA MET A 1 23.53 3.17 68.40
C MET A 1 24.12 2.68 67.09
N ASP A 2 23.35 1.80 66.44
CA ASP A 2 23.73 1.25 65.15
C ASP A 2 23.45 2.22 64.01
N PRO A 3 24.30 2.34 62.99
CA PRO A 3 24.06 3.26 61.88
C PRO A 3 22.98 2.69 60.96
N VAL A 4 21.94 3.48 60.75
CA VAL A 4 20.85 3.20 59.80
C VAL A 4 21.44 3.11 58.39
N SER A 5 21.34 1.94 57.79
CA SER A 5 21.63 1.70 56.39
C SER A 5 20.66 2.46 55.50
N VAL A 6 21.17 3.39 54.71
CA VAL A 6 20.41 4.07 53.67
C VAL A 6 20.16 3.04 52.54
N PRO A 7 18.90 2.78 52.16
CA PRO A 7 18.63 1.86 51.06
C PRO A 7 19.17 2.44 49.73
N GLY A 8 19.83 1.56 48.99
CA GLY A 8 20.53 1.81 47.76
C GLY A 8 19.72 2.55 46.71
N GLY A 9 20.48 3.17 45.82
CA GLY A 9 20.01 4.04 44.77
C GLY A 9 18.86 3.45 43.97
N VAL A 10 17.85 4.26 43.76
CA VAL A 10 16.77 4.01 42.82
C VAL A 10 17.43 3.90 41.44
N ALA A 11 17.54 2.67 40.93
CA ALA A 11 17.90 2.44 39.56
C ALA A 11 16.90 3.25 38.73
N SER A 12 17.40 4.21 37.98
CA SER A 12 16.59 4.99 37.03
C SER A 12 15.90 4.00 36.11
N ALA A 13 14.60 3.81 36.30
CA ALA A 13 13.81 2.95 35.44
C ALA A 13 13.84 3.58 34.03
N THR A 14 14.70 3.04 33.17
CA THR A 14 14.75 3.43 31.75
C THR A 14 13.40 3.13 31.14
N VAL A 15 12.73 4.16 30.62
CA VAL A 15 11.46 3.97 29.94
C VAL A 15 11.71 3.32 28.58
N PRO A 16 11.21 2.10 28.34
CA PRO A 16 11.45 1.40 27.07
C PRO A 16 10.89 2.20 25.91
N LEU A 17 11.52 2.08 24.74
CA LEU A 17 11.03 2.70 23.50
C LEU A 17 9.66 2.12 23.14
N SER A 18 8.65 2.98 23.03
CA SER A 18 7.28 2.56 22.69
C SER A 18 6.96 2.87 21.24
N ALA A 19 6.33 1.92 20.53
CA ALA A 19 5.63 2.18 19.29
C ALA A 19 4.26 2.81 19.64
N THR A 20 4.12 4.12 19.44
CA THR A 20 2.91 4.86 19.82
C THR A 20 1.84 4.78 18.73
N SER A 21 0.67 5.38 18.96
CA SER A 21 -0.38 5.51 17.95
C SER A 21 -0.06 6.51 16.84
N HIS A 22 0.98 7.34 17.00
CA HIS A 22 1.39 8.30 15.97
C HIS A 22 2.15 7.59 14.84
N PRO A 23 1.64 7.54 13.59
CA PRO A 23 2.17 6.69 12.53
C PRO A 23 3.67 6.91 12.25
N LEU A 24 4.13 8.14 12.27
CA LEU A 24 5.52 8.48 11.97
C LEU A 24 6.47 8.08 13.10
N GLN A 25 6.09 8.33 14.37
CA GLN A 25 6.87 7.90 15.52
C GLN A 25 6.92 6.37 15.58
N ARG A 26 5.78 5.71 15.34
CA ARG A 26 5.67 4.25 15.33
C ARG A 26 6.58 3.62 14.28
N ALA A 27 6.56 4.11 13.03
CA ALA A 27 7.46 3.64 11.97
C ALA A 27 8.93 3.87 12.32
N GLY A 28 9.26 5.00 12.94
CA GLY A 28 10.60 5.28 13.43
C GLY A 28 11.01 4.38 14.59
N ALA A 29 10.12 4.08 15.54
CA ALA A 29 10.39 3.16 16.64
C ALA A 29 10.69 1.73 16.13
N TRP A 30 9.92 1.25 15.15
CA TRP A 30 10.21 0.00 14.46
C TRP A 30 11.54 0.05 13.70
N ALA A 31 11.89 1.19 13.09
CA ALA A 31 13.18 1.35 12.42
C ALA A 31 14.34 1.24 13.44
N VAL A 32 14.21 1.85 14.62
CA VAL A 32 15.19 1.70 15.71
C VAL A 32 15.34 0.24 16.11
N ALA A 33 14.23 -0.47 16.32
CA ALA A 33 14.26 -1.89 16.68
C ALA A 33 14.97 -2.74 15.62
N VAL A 34 14.66 -2.53 14.33
CA VAL A 34 15.31 -3.25 13.23
C VAL A 34 16.79 -2.91 13.11
N LEU A 35 17.18 -1.64 13.25
CA LEU A 35 18.57 -1.19 13.22
C LEU A 35 19.41 -1.73 14.40
N ALA A 36 18.76 -1.95 15.53
CA ALA A 36 19.34 -2.54 16.74
C ALA A 36 19.23 -4.08 16.80
N GLU A 37 18.68 -4.70 15.75
CA GLU A 37 18.45 -6.16 15.67
C GLU A 37 17.54 -6.70 16.80
N ARG A 38 16.58 -5.87 17.25
CA ARG A 38 15.59 -6.26 18.25
C ARG A 38 14.27 -6.68 17.59
N ARG A 39 13.50 -7.52 18.29
CA ARG A 39 12.21 -8.03 17.78
C ARG A 39 11.11 -6.97 17.86
N THR A 40 11.13 -6.19 18.94
CA THR A 40 10.13 -5.16 19.21
C THR A 40 10.80 -3.87 19.70
N PRO A 41 10.16 -2.71 19.54
CA PRO A 41 10.65 -1.46 20.12
C PRO A 41 10.86 -1.52 21.63
N GLY A 42 10.01 -2.27 22.37
CA GLY A 42 10.12 -2.42 23.82
C GLY A 42 11.38 -3.18 24.32
N GLU A 43 12.05 -3.91 23.43
CA GLU A 43 13.31 -4.61 23.72
C GLU A 43 14.55 -3.72 23.52
N VAL A 44 14.39 -2.50 22.99
CA VAL A 44 15.50 -1.59 22.71
C VAL A 44 16.04 -1.03 24.03
N SER A 45 17.31 -1.29 24.31
CA SER A 45 18.04 -0.79 25.48
C SER A 45 18.62 0.62 25.24
N GLU A 46 19.09 1.28 26.30
CA GLU A 46 19.81 2.55 26.17
C GLU A 46 21.08 2.41 25.33
N THR A 47 21.81 1.30 25.46
CA THR A 47 23.00 1.02 24.63
C THR A 47 22.61 0.87 23.14
N ASP A 48 21.48 0.25 22.87
CA ASP A 48 20.95 0.18 21.50
C ASP A 48 20.61 1.58 20.97
N LEU A 49 20.00 2.42 21.80
CA LEU A 49 19.72 3.83 21.44
C LEU A 49 21.00 4.62 21.17
N ASP A 50 22.07 4.41 21.97
CA ASP A 50 23.37 5.02 21.73
C ASP A 50 23.97 4.59 20.38
N THR A 51 23.88 3.31 20.07
CA THR A 51 24.38 2.74 18.82
C THR A 51 23.62 3.31 17.61
N VAL A 52 22.27 3.32 17.67
CA VAL A 52 21.45 3.86 16.60
C VAL A 52 21.67 5.38 16.46
N ALA A 53 21.74 6.12 17.57
CA ALA A 53 22.01 7.55 17.54
C ALA A 53 23.37 7.87 16.87
N SER A 54 24.42 7.11 17.21
CA SER A 54 25.74 7.25 16.57
C SER A 54 25.69 7.02 15.08
N ARG A 55 24.97 5.99 14.63
CA ARG A 55 24.74 5.72 13.21
C ARG A 55 23.99 6.85 12.52
N LEU A 56 22.92 7.38 13.14
CA LEU A 56 22.17 8.53 12.59
C LEU A 56 23.08 9.75 12.44
N VAL A 57 23.95 10.03 13.42
CA VAL A 57 24.90 11.15 13.37
C VAL A 57 25.85 11.00 12.19
N ASP A 58 26.37 9.78 11.98
CA ASP A 58 27.29 9.51 10.89
C ASP A 58 26.64 9.62 9.51
N ASP A 59 25.48 8.98 9.33
CA ASP A 59 24.76 8.96 8.06
C ASP A 59 24.23 10.34 7.67
N VAL A 60 23.62 11.07 8.63
CA VAL A 60 23.09 12.43 8.40
C VAL A 60 24.22 13.41 8.10
N SER A 61 25.32 13.37 8.85
CA SER A 61 26.46 14.29 8.62
C SER A 61 27.16 14.00 7.30
N ALA A 62 27.29 12.72 6.90
CA ALA A 62 27.86 12.34 5.61
C ALA A 62 26.98 12.83 4.44
N ALA A 63 25.68 12.60 4.51
CA ALA A 63 24.74 13.05 3.50
C ALA A 63 24.71 14.59 3.36
N ALA A 64 24.78 15.31 4.48
CA ALA A 64 24.72 16.78 4.49
C ALA A 64 25.89 17.46 3.78
N VAL A 65 27.05 16.81 3.69
CA VAL A 65 28.24 17.36 2.98
C VAL A 65 28.47 16.71 1.61
N ALA A 66 27.64 15.75 1.22
CA ALA A 66 27.80 14.99 -0.01
C ALA A 66 27.75 15.88 -1.26
N ALA A 67 28.55 15.54 -2.28
CA ALA A 67 28.47 16.14 -3.60
C ALA A 67 27.21 15.69 -4.34
N LYS A 68 26.69 16.55 -5.23
CA LYS A 68 25.37 16.37 -5.87
C LYS A 68 25.25 15.11 -6.75
N ASP A 69 26.35 14.59 -7.22
CA ASP A 69 26.48 13.44 -8.11
C ASP A 69 26.77 12.11 -7.39
N THR A 70 26.70 12.13 -6.06
CA THR A 70 27.01 10.95 -5.23
C THR A 70 25.75 10.29 -4.67
N PRO A 71 25.75 8.96 -4.41
CA PRO A 71 24.65 8.27 -3.73
C PRO A 71 24.27 8.88 -2.38
N ALA A 72 25.26 9.33 -1.61
CA ALA A 72 25.02 9.99 -0.32
C ALA A 72 24.19 11.29 -0.47
N TYR A 73 24.26 11.97 -1.61
CA TYR A 73 23.41 13.12 -1.89
C TYR A 73 21.94 12.74 -2.15
N ASP A 74 21.69 11.56 -2.69
CA ASP A 74 20.32 11.04 -2.80
C ASP A 74 19.72 10.82 -1.41
N TRP A 75 20.51 10.32 -0.44
CA TRP A 75 20.07 10.26 0.94
C TRP A 75 19.82 11.64 1.55
N TRP A 76 20.65 12.62 1.23
CA TRP A 76 20.38 14.01 1.65
C TRP A 76 19.04 14.54 1.09
N LYS A 77 18.66 14.21 -0.15
CA LYS A 77 17.35 14.59 -0.70
C LYS A 77 16.20 14.01 0.13
N VAL A 78 16.34 12.75 0.58
CA VAL A 78 15.37 12.12 1.49
C VAL A 78 15.27 12.90 2.80
N LEU A 79 16.40 13.18 3.43
CA LEU A 79 16.42 13.94 4.68
C LEU A 79 15.84 15.36 4.50
N PHE A 80 16.14 16.02 3.39
CA PHE A 80 15.58 17.34 3.08
C PHE A 80 14.06 17.28 2.90
N ALA A 81 13.54 16.27 2.23
CA ALA A 81 12.10 16.10 2.04
C ALA A 81 11.32 15.89 3.36
N LEU A 82 11.99 15.35 4.39
CA LEU A 82 11.37 15.08 5.69
C LEU A 82 11.66 16.15 6.74
N TYR A 83 12.85 16.74 6.72
CA TYR A 83 13.34 17.71 7.72
C TYR A 83 13.93 18.96 7.06
N PRO A 84 13.18 19.70 6.22
CA PRO A 84 13.74 20.77 5.38
C PRO A 84 14.39 21.92 6.17
N ASN A 85 14.03 22.07 7.43
CA ASN A 85 14.50 23.16 8.30
C ASN A 85 15.53 22.72 9.35
N SER A 86 16.00 21.47 9.31
CA SER A 86 16.98 20.99 10.29
C SER A 86 18.37 21.59 10.05
N LYS A 87 19.21 21.56 11.09
CA LYS A 87 20.61 22.00 11.01
C LYS A 87 21.39 21.28 9.89
N ALA A 88 21.06 20.01 9.59
CA ALA A 88 21.74 19.22 8.58
C ALA A 88 21.20 19.42 7.14
N THR A 89 19.97 19.88 6.99
CA THR A 89 19.30 19.97 5.67
C THR A 89 19.08 21.39 5.20
N HIS A 90 19.07 22.37 6.11
CA HIS A 90 18.86 23.78 5.77
C HIS A 90 19.87 24.29 4.73
N SER A 91 19.46 25.19 3.87
CA SER A 91 20.32 25.77 2.80
C SER A 91 21.61 26.41 3.32
N LYS A 92 21.55 27.01 4.51
CA LYS A 92 22.70 27.66 5.20
C LYS A 92 23.46 26.72 6.14
N ARG A 93 23.28 25.38 6.01
CA ARG A 93 23.98 24.42 6.87
C ARG A 93 25.49 24.53 6.76
N PRO A 94 26.25 24.21 7.82
CA PRO A 94 27.69 24.06 7.75
C PRO A 94 28.09 23.05 6.65
N ARG A 95 29.26 23.27 6.04
CA ARG A 95 29.82 22.31 5.06
C ARG A 95 30.94 21.48 5.65
N ASP A 96 31.28 21.72 6.90
CA ASP A 96 32.21 20.90 7.67
C ASP A 96 31.46 19.75 8.36
N ARG A 97 31.87 18.53 8.05
CA ARG A 97 31.27 17.31 8.62
C ARG A 97 31.46 17.22 10.13
N ALA A 98 32.61 17.66 10.67
CA ALA A 98 32.88 17.62 12.10
C ALA A 98 31.93 18.51 12.89
N VAL A 99 31.68 19.74 12.38
CA VAL A 99 30.71 20.67 12.95
C VAL A 99 29.29 20.10 12.90
N LEU A 100 28.92 19.47 11.78
CA LEU A 100 27.61 18.83 11.63
C LEU A 100 27.43 17.64 12.57
N LYS A 101 28.46 16.79 12.77
CA LYS A 101 28.41 15.68 13.71
C LYS A 101 28.02 16.14 15.10
N VAL A 102 28.68 17.20 15.62
CA VAL A 102 28.35 17.76 16.93
C VAL A 102 26.92 18.26 16.97
N ALA A 103 26.51 19.04 15.98
CA ALA A 103 25.17 19.64 15.92
C ALA A 103 24.03 18.60 15.79
N VAL A 104 24.28 17.45 15.13
CA VAL A 104 23.33 16.36 15.02
C VAL A 104 23.33 15.50 16.29
N ALA A 105 24.51 15.25 16.89
CA ALA A 105 24.63 14.50 18.15
C ALA A 105 23.88 15.18 19.31
N GLU A 106 23.90 16.50 19.38
CA GLU A 106 23.15 17.29 20.34
C GLU A 106 21.64 16.98 20.34
N MET A 107 21.07 16.59 19.19
CA MET A 107 19.65 16.22 19.08
C MET A 107 19.32 14.94 19.82
N PHE A 108 20.29 14.06 20.05
CA PHE A 108 20.11 12.71 20.61
C PHE A 108 20.72 12.55 22.02
N THR A 109 21.12 13.64 22.65
CA THR A 109 21.63 13.62 24.04
C THR A 109 20.61 13.02 24.99
N ALA A 110 21.07 12.44 26.08
CA ALA A 110 20.22 11.93 27.14
C ALA A 110 19.31 13.06 27.69
N ASP A 111 18.13 12.69 28.19
CA ASP A 111 17.27 13.65 28.88
C ASP A 111 17.89 13.98 30.24
N ASP A 112 17.93 15.26 30.59
CA ASP A 112 18.40 15.72 31.89
C ASP A 112 17.25 15.53 32.91
N MET A 113 17.41 14.52 33.75
CA MET A 113 16.43 14.20 34.80
C MET A 113 16.43 15.22 35.97
N HIS A 114 17.42 16.08 36.05
CA HIS A 114 17.48 17.17 37.01
C HIS A 114 16.81 18.46 36.51
N ALA A 115 16.59 18.55 35.20
CA ALA A 115 15.85 19.65 34.60
C ALA A 115 14.32 19.46 34.81
N THR A 116 13.58 20.55 34.61
CA THR A 116 12.10 20.45 34.59
C THR A 116 11.67 19.59 33.40
N THR A 117 11.20 18.38 33.71
CA THR A 117 10.68 17.44 32.69
C THR A 117 9.20 17.68 32.44
N ARG A 118 8.75 17.42 31.20
CA ARG A 118 7.36 17.43 30.78
C ARG A 118 7.03 16.08 30.13
N PRO A 119 5.76 15.66 30.11
CA PRO A 119 5.38 14.45 29.38
C PRO A 119 5.72 14.56 27.88
N CYS A 120 6.39 13.57 27.34
CA CYS A 120 6.67 13.47 25.91
C CYS A 120 5.36 13.46 25.11
N THR A 121 5.28 14.27 24.09
CA THR A 121 4.10 14.38 23.23
C THR A 121 3.70 13.07 22.57
N PHE A 122 4.66 12.17 22.31
CA PHE A 122 4.38 10.88 21.66
C PHE A 122 4.04 9.76 22.63
N CYS A 123 4.87 9.55 23.68
CA CYS A 123 4.76 8.38 24.54
C CYS A 123 4.41 8.70 26.01
N GLY A 124 4.35 9.97 26.39
CA GLY A 124 4.08 10.40 27.78
C GLY A 124 5.26 10.29 28.74
N ALA A 125 6.39 9.69 28.35
CA ALA A 125 7.59 9.59 29.19
C ALA A 125 8.17 10.97 29.54
N PRO A 126 8.93 11.12 30.66
CA PRO A 126 9.59 12.38 30.98
C PRO A 126 10.52 12.83 29.86
N ALA A 127 10.45 14.10 29.48
CA ALA A 127 11.26 14.71 28.44
C ALA A 127 11.78 16.07 28.92
N SER A 128 13.11 16.28 28.80
CA SER A 128 13.75 17.55 29.08
C SER A 128 13.93 18.40 27.80
N ALA A 129 13.98 17.75 26.62
CA ALA A 129 14.16 18.41 25.35
C ALA A 129 12.83 18.88 24.74
N VAL A 130 12.85 20.08 24.16
CA VAL A 130 11.72 20.68 23.43
C VAL A 130 12.04 20.78 21.97
N TRP A 131 11.24 20.16 21.14
CA TRP A 131 11.40 20.15 19.69
C TRP A 131 10.34 20.97 18.98
N ALA A 132 10.75 21.63 17.90
CA ALA A 132 9.91 22.44 17.05
C ALA A 132 10.14 22.08 15.57
N LYS A 133 9.72 22.94 14.68
CA LYS A 133 9.79 22.78 13.24
C LYS A 133 11.13 22.32 12.66
N SER A 134 12.25 22.69 13.30
CA SER A 134 13.58 22.34 12.82
C SER A 134 14.01 20.91 13.11
N THR A 135 13.20 20.15 13.83
CA THR A 135 13.58 18.83 14.37
C THR A 135 12.53 17.74 14.13
N LEU A 136 11.27 18.11 13.90
CA LEU A 136 10.18 17.17 13.68
C LEU A 136 9.73 17.12 12.21
N PRO A 137 9.49 15.92 11.64
CA PRO A 137 8.88 15.79 10.33
C PRO A 137 7.41 16.21 10.38
N MET A 138 6.86 16.66 9.25
CA MET A 138 5.45 17.06 9.07
C MET A 138 4.99 18.29 9.86
N PHE A 139 5.90 19.06 10.42
CA PHE A 139 5.56 20.36 10.99
C PHE A 139 5.69 21.45 9.94
N ASP A 140 4.56 21.92 9.45
CA ASP A 140 4.50 23.22 8.76
C ASP A 140 4.84 24.30 9.79
N THR A 141 5.94 24.96 9.54
CA THR A 141 6.57 25.88 10.46
C THR A 141 5.68 27.01 10.91
N ASN A 142 4.88 27.57 10.03
CA ASN A 142 4.03 28.71 10.33
C ASN A 142 2.76 28.30 11.06
N LYS A 143 2.18 27.16 10.68
CA LYS A 143 0.97 26.64 11.30
C LYS A 143 1.23 26.05 12.70
N ALA A 144 2.37 25.35 12.89
CA ALA A 144 2.74 24.82 14.21
C ALA A 144 2.96 25.93 15.22
N LEU A 145 3.64 27.02 14.83
CA LEU A 145 3.84 28.19 15.69
C LEU A 145 2.51 28.87 16.09
N ASN A 146 1.55 28.89 15.18
CA ASN A 146 0.24 29.48 15.44
C ASN A 146 -0.68 28.59 16.29
N THR A 147 -0.36 27.31 16.43
CA THR A 147 -1.16 26.37 17.23
C THR A 147 -0.63 26.15 18.64
N LEU A 148 0.60 26.61 18.94
CA LEU A 148 1.18 26.53 20.27
C LEU A 148 0.65 27.68 21.16
N PRO A 149 0.32 27.41 22.42
CA PRO A 149 -0.01 28.45 23.37
C PRO A 149 1.15 29.48 23.52
N PRO A 150 0.85 30.74 23.83
CA PRO A 150 1.88 31.73 24.10
C PRO A 150 2.89 31.26 25.16
N GLY A 151 4.17 31.43 24.89
CA GLY A 151 5.26 31.02 25.78
C GLY A 151 5.66 29.54 25.69
N VAL A 152 5.02 28.74 24.81
CA VAL A 152 5.43 27.36 24.56
C VAL A 152 6.41 27.33 23.40
N ALA A 153 7.68 26.97 23.68
CA ALA A 153 8.76 26.99 22.70
C ALA A 153 8.69 25.83 21.67
N GLY A 154 7.87 24.81 21.92
CA GLY A 154 7.74 23.62 21.09
C GLY A 154 7.14 22.44 21.85
N TRP A 155 7.34 21.24 21.32
CA TRP A 155 6.82 19.99 21.84
C TRP A 155 7.87 19.27 22.70
N PRO A 156 7.57 18.84 23.94
CA PRO A 156 8.47 18.02 24.72
C PRO A 156 8.59 16.64 24.06
N VAL A 157 9.82 16.18 23.81
CA VAL A 157 10.10 14.89 23.15
C VAL A 157 11.24 14.18 23.86
N CYS A 158 10.99 13.02 24.46
CA CYS A 158 11.99 12.20 25.13
C CYS A 158 13.02 11.65 24.13
N ARG A 159 14.20 11.25 24.64
CA ARG A 159 15.32 10.75 23.85
C ARG A 159 14.92 9.65 22.87
N GLY A 160 14.23 8.61 23.37
CA GLY A 160 13.78 7.49 22.53
C GLY A 160 12.91 7.94 21.35
N CYS A 161 11.95 8.84 21.59
CA CYS A 161 11.10 9.39 20.53
C CYS A 161 11.86 10.34 19.58
N ARG A 162 12.90 11.03 20.05
CA ARG A 162 13.79 11.84 19.19
C ARG A 162 14.57 10.96 18.21
N ILE A 163 15.15 9.88 18.70
CA ILE A 163 15.87 8.90 17.88
C ILE A 163 14.88 8.21 16.92
N ALA A 164 13.70 7.79 17.40
CA ALA A 164 12.66 7.22 16.54
C ALA A 164 12.25 8.18 15.43
N ALA A 165 11.97 9.45 15.73
CA ALA A 165 11.59 10.44 14.73
C ALA A 165 12.66 10.61 13.63
N TRP A 166 13.95 10.54 13.97
CA TRP A 166 15.04 10.63 13.01
C TRP A 166 15.42 9.30 12.36
N SER A 167 14.96 8.17 12.90
CA SER A 167 15.04 6.85 12.25
C SER A 167 13.92 6.62 11.23
N LEU A 168 12.89 7.46 11.20
CA LEU A 168 11.77 7.38 10.27
C LEU A 168 12.19 7.18 8.80
N PRO A 169 13.21 7.87 8.23
CA PRO A 169 13.62 7.70 6.84
C PRO A 169 14.08 6.27 6.51
N TYR A 170 14.57 5.53 7.50
CA TYR A 170 14.97 4.13 7.31
C TYR A 170 13.76 3.19 7.30
N GLY A 171 12.74 3.48 8.09
CA GLY A 171 11.53 2.66 8.19
C GLY A 171 10.45 2.97 7.17
N ALA A 172 10.57 4.08 6.46
CA ALA A 172 9.62 4.53 5.46
C ALA A 172 10.04 4.12 4.04
N TRP A 173 9.07 3.91 3.16
CA TRP A 173 9.32 3.92 1.72
C TRP A 173 9.60 5.35 1.27
N VAL A 174 10.86 5.63 0.97
CA VAL A 174 11.31 6.98 0.64
C VAL A 174 11.58 7.15 -0.85
N THR A 175 11.31 8.37 -1.33
CA THR A 175 11.69 8.87 -2.66
C THR A 175 12.51 10.16 -2.49
N ALA A 176 12.96 10.76 -3.59
CA ALA A 176 13.66 12.04 -3.54
C ALA A 176 12.81 13.21 -3.00
N GLY A 177 11.49 13.03 -2.83
CA GLY A 177 10.60 14.13 -2.43
C GLY A 177 9.44 13.72 -1.51
N SER A 178 9.34 12.46 -1.11
CA SER A 178 8.25 12.00 -0.25
C SER A 178 8.61 10.75 0.53
N ALA A 179 7.81 10.45 1.55
CA ALA A 179 7.89 9.20 2.30
C ALA A 179 6.51 8.59 2.49
N THR A 180 6.47 7.27 2.63
CA THR A 180 5.26 6.52 2.95
C THR A 180 5.55 5.55 4.09
N VAL A 181 4.71 5.54 5.11
CA VAL A 181 4.77 4.60 6.23
C VAL A 181 3.54 3.71 6.25
N LEU A 182 3.71 2.49 6.70
CA LEU A 182 2.62 1.55 6.96
C LEU A 182 2.24 1.62 8.46
N SER A 183 0.95 1.74 8.72
CA SER A 183 0.35 1.48 10.01
C SER A 183 -0.59 0.28 9.85
N CYS A 184 -0.45 -0.74 10.69
CA CYS A 184 -1.23 -1.97 10.63
C CYS A 184 -1.65 -2.38 12.04
N GLU A 185 -2.83 -2.99 12.19
CA GLU A 185 -3.26 -3.60 13.45
C GLU A 185 -2.33 -4.75 13.88
N GLU A 186 -1.64 -5.37 12.91
CA GLU A 186 -0.70 -6.45 13.11
C GLU A 186 0.77 -5.96 13.05
N GLU A 187 1.44 -5.97 14.18
CA GLU A 187 2.83 -5.49 14.32
C GLU A 187 3.83 -6.26 13.45
N VAL A 188 3.56 -7.52 13.16
CA VAL A 188 4.41 -8.34 12.27
C VAL A 188 4.47 -7.73 10.86
N ALA A 189 3.35 -7.22 10.35
CA ALA A 189 3.31 -6.55 9.06
C ALA A 189 4.09 -5.23 9.08
N GLU A 190 3.94 -4.43 10.14
CA GLU A 190 4.71 -3.19 10.29
C GLU A 190 6.22 -3.47 10.34
N ARG A 191 6.63 -4.44 11.17
CA ARG A 191 8.04 -4.86 11.27
C ARG A 191 8.58 -5.34 9.92
N SER A 192 7.82 -6.17 9.19
CA SER A 192 8.21 -6.68 7.87
C SER A 192 8.37 -5.54 6.86
N PHE A 193 7.43 -4.59 6.83
CA PHE A 193 7.50 -3.39 5.99
C PHE A 193 8.74 -2.56 6.31
N VAL A 194 8.96 -2.26 7.58
CA VAL A 194 10.12 -1.48 8.05
C VAL A 194 11.43 -2.17 7.74
N ALA A 195 11.55 -3.48 7.98
CA ALA A 195 12.77 -4.23 7.69
C ALA A 195 13.16 -4.19 6.21
N ARG A 196 12.18 -4.26 5.31
CA ARG A 196 12.41 -4.08 3.86
C ARG A 196 12.90 -2.67 3.54
N ASN A 197 12.30 -1.66 4.15
CA ASN A 197 12.70 -0.27 3.93
C ASN A 197 14.07 0.07 4.53
N VAL A 198 14.45 -0.52 5.66
CA VAL A 198 15.82 -0.37 6.22
C VAL A 198 16.86 -0.86 5.22
N ARG A 199 16.66 -2.04 4.62
CA ARG A 199 17.56 -2.56 3.57
C ARG A 199 17.56 -1.64 2.34
N ARG A 200 16.39 -1.16 1.91
CA ARG A 200 16.28 -0.22 0.80
C ARG A 200 16.99 1.11 1.09
N ALA A 201 16.86 1.66 2.29
CA ALA A 201 17.57 2.87 2.71
C ALA A 201 19.09 2.71 2.63
N GLN A 202 19.62 1.56 3.07
CA GLN A 202 21.03 1.22 2.94
C GLN A 202 21.48 1.19 1.47
N ARG A 203 20.69 0.58 0.59
CA ARG A 203 20.96 0.60 -0.86
C ARG A 203 20.97 2.00 -1.44
N ILE A 204 20.01 2.86 -1.07
CA ILE A 204 19.99 4.27 -1.52
C ILE A 204 21.27 4.98 -1.09
N MET A 205 21.73 4.77 0.12
CA MET A 205 22.97 5.40 0.61
C MET A 205 24.22 4.93 -0.13
N HIS A 206 24.24 3.67 -0.60
CA HIS A 206 25.40 3.12 -1.31
C HIS A 206 25.35 3.28 -2.83
N LEU A 207 24.18 3.16 -3.44
CA LEU A 207 23.99 3.10 -4.89
C LEU A 207 23.21 4.29 -5.48
N GLY A 208 22.57 5.08 -4.64
CA GLY A 208 21.63 6.11 -5.06
C GLY A 208 20.29 5.55 -5.55
N PHE A 209 19.37 6.43 -5.95
CA PHE A 209 18.09 6.02 -6.52
C PHE A 209 18.23 5.33 -7.88
N SER A 210 19.25 5.67 -8.65
CA SER A 210 19.53 5.07 -9.97
C SER A 210 19.95 3.60 -9.87
N GLY A 211 20.48 3.16 -8.74
CA GLY A 211 20.83 1.76 -8.48
C GLY A 211 19.67 0.89 -8.00
N LEU A 212 18.45 1.44 -7.93
CA LEU A 212 17.25 0.69 -7.53
C LEU A 212 16.45 0.24 -8.74
N HIS A 213 15.82 -0.93 -8.64
CA HIS A 213 14.92 -1.41 -9.68
C HIS A 213 13.71 -0.48 -9.85
N ALA A 214 13.38 -0.18 -11.12
CA ALA A 214 12.20 0.58 -11.46
C ALA A 214 10.91 -0.21 -11.16
N GLY A 215 9.85 0.47 -10.76
CA GLY A 215 8.51 -0.11 -10.68
C GLY A 215 8.05 -0.60 -9.31
N ALA A 216 8.92 -0.68 -8.30
CA ALA A 216 8.48 -0.95 -6.92
C ALA A 216 7.78 0.28 -6.32
N ARG A 217 6.73 0.04 -5.51
CA ARG A 217 5.95 1.08 -4.82
C ARG A 217 5.66 0.68 -3.38
N ALA A 218 5.36 1.67 -2.55
CA ALA A 218 5.01 1.45 -1.14
C ALA A 218 3.88 0.45 -0.94
N GLU A 219 2.84 0.51 -1.79
CA GLU A 219 1.69 -0.38 -1.74
C GLU A 219 2.09 -1.85 -1.97
N LEU A 220 3.01 -2.10 -2.90
CA LEU A 220 3.51 -3.45 -3.16
C LEU A 220 4.28 -4.00 -1.95
N VAL A 221 5.14 -3.18 -1.34
CA VAL A 221 5.89 -3.58 -0.14
C VAL A 221 4.95 -3.84 1.04
N ALA A 222 3.91 -3.02 1.18
CA ALA A 222 2.88 -3.21 2.20
C ALA A 222 2.07 -4.51 1.98
N VAL A 223 1.63 -4.79 0.75
CA VAL A 223 0.93 -6.04 0.41
C VAL A 223 1.81 -7.25 0.72
N ARG A 224 3.10 -7.20 0.39
CA ARG A 224 4.06 -8.27 0.73
C ARG A 224 4.25 -8.42 2.24
N ALA A 225 4.28 -7.32 2.97
CA ALA A 225 4.34 -7.36 4.43
C ALA A 225 3.07 -7.98 5.04
N MET A 226 1.90 -7.68 4.50
CA MET A 226 0.63 -8.30 4.93
C MET A 226 0.54 -9.79 4.58
N ARG A 227 1.12 -10.23 3.46
CA ARG A 227 1.19 -11.65 3.09
C ARG A 227 2.01 -12.49 4.08
N SER A 228 2.96 -11.89 4.80
CA SER A 228 3.74 -12.59 5.84
C SER A 228 2.93 -12.84 7.12
N LEU A 229 1.70 -12.33 7.22
CA LEU A 229 0.81 -12.60 8.36
C LEU A 229 0.35 -14.05 8.36
N ARG A 230 0.41 -14.69 9.53
CA ARG A 230 -0.10 -16.06 9.68
C ARG A 230 -1.63 -16.09 9.48
N ALA A 231 -2.08 -17.01 8.63
CA ALA A 231 -3.45 -17.51 8.56
C ALA A 231 -4.56 -16.44 8.47
N GLY A 232 -4.43 -15.46 7.56
CA GLY A 232 -5.60 -14.73 7.11
C GLY A 232 -6.39 -13.97 8.17
N LEU A 233 -5.76 -13.52 9.26
CA LEU A 233 -6.43 -12.71 10.26
C LEU A 233 -6.83 -11.37 9.64
N PRO A 234 -8.08 -10.91 9.87
CA PRO A 234 -8.50 -9.60 9.40
C PRO A 234 -7.75 -8.50 10.14
N ALA A 235 -7.05 -7.64 9.40
CA ALA A 235 -6.30 -6.53 9.97
C ALA A 235 -6.45 -5.27 9.11
N ALA A 236 -6.80 -4.15 9.74
CA ALA A 236 -6.82 -2.87 9.04
C ALA A 236 -5.40 -2.36 8.84
N SER A 237 -5.14 -1.82 7.65
CA SER A 237 -3.86 -1.23 7.30
C SER A 237 -4.05 0.12 6.64
N ALA A 238 -3.15 1.06 6.93
CA ALA A 238 -3.14 2.37 6.32
C ALA A 238 -1.74 2.75 5.85
N LEU A 239 -1.64 3.29 4.66
CA LEU A 239 -0.45 3.95 4.16
C LEU A 239 -0.59 5.47 4.35
N TRP A 240 0.37 6.05 5.04
CA TRP A 240 0.50 7.48 5.25
C TRP A 240 1.61 7.99 4.37
N SER A 241 1.25 8.56 3.23
CA SER A 241 2.20 9.14 2.27
C SER A 241 2.24 10.64 2.46
N PHE A 242 3.44 11.20 2.55
CA PHE A 242 3.60 12.62 2.84
C PHE A 242 4.86 13.23 2.23
N LYS A 243 4.82 14.54 2.07
CA LYS A 243 5.93 15.40 1.73
C LYS A 243 5.93 16.58 2.72
N ASN A 244 7.06 16.84 3.33
CA ASN A 244 7.23 17.95 4.26
C ASN A 244 8.00 19.10 3.60
N ASP A 245 7.50 19.55 2.47
CA ASP A 245 8.08 20.69 1.74
C ASP A 245 7.57 22.01 2.34
N ASN A 246 8.45 23.01 2.41
CA ASN A 246 8.07 24.34 2.90
C ASN A 246 7.08 25.08 1.98
N GLN A 247 7.01 24.71 0.71
CA GLN A 247 6.15 25.36 -0.28
C GLN A 247 4.83 24.61 -0.47
N GLU A 248 4.90 23.28 -0.64
CA GLU A 248 3.76 22.45 -0.96
C GLU A 248 3.74 21.17 -0.10
N PRO A 249 3.54 21.27 1.22
CA PRO A 249 3.39 20.10 2.05
C PRO A 249 2.08 19.39 1.72
N TRP A 250 2.12 18.06 1.70
CA TRP A 250 0.91 17.27 1.54
C TRP A 250 0.95 15.99 2.37
N LEU A 251 -0.23 15.52 2.77
CA LEU A 251 -0.47 14.25 3.41
C LEU A 251 -1.61 13.55 2.68
N ARG A 252 -1.43 12.26 2.38
CA ARG A 252 -2.45 11.39 1.83
C ARG A 252 -2.51 10.11 2.64
N VAL A 253 -3.71 9.67 2.93
CA VAL A 253 -3.94 8.41 3.62
C VAL A 253 -4.75 7.51 2.70
N SER A 254 -4.28 6.29 2.52
CA SER A 254 -5.03 5.24 1.85
C SER A 254 -5.11 4.02 2.75
N ARG A 255 -6.26 3.32 2.72
CA ARG A 255 -6.53 2.22 3.65
C ARG A 255 -6.94 0.96 2.91
N THR A 256 -6.58 -0.19 3.45
CA THR A 256 -7.16 -1.46 3.04
C THR A 256 -8.40 -1.75 3.88
N ARG A 257 -9.30 -2.55 3.33
CA ARG A 257 -10.34 -3.20 4.15
C ARG A 257 -9.71 -4.27 5.03
N ARG A 258 -10.28 -4.49 6.21
CA ARG A 258 -9.76 -5.46 7.19
C ARG A 258 -9.64 -6.88 6.65
N ALA A 259 -10.49 -7.26 5.71
CA ALA A 259 -10.49 -8.59 5.09
C ALA A 259 -9.39 -8.79 4.04
N VAL A 260 -8.67 -7.75 3.62
CA VAL A 260 -7.64 -7.86 2.57
C VAL A 260 -6.54 -8.87 2.91
N PRO A 261 -5.98 -8.94 4.13
CA PRO A 261 -4.97 -9.96 4.44
C PRO A 261 -5.52 -11.40 4.31
N ALA A 262 -6.76 -11.65 4.75
CA ALA A 262 -7.41 -12.94 4.59
C ALA A 262 -7.61 -13.31 3.12
N PHE A 263 -8.12 -12.38 2.33
CA PHE A 263 -8.25 -12.53 0.87
C PHE A 263 -6.91 -12.86 0.19
N LEU A 264 -5.83 -12.17 0.55
CA LEU A 264 -4.49 -12.45 0.01
C LEU A 264 -4.02 -13.86 0.38
N ALA A 265 -4.30 -14.33 1.59
CA ALA A 265 -3.99 -15.70 2.00
C ALA A 265 -4.82 -16.74 1.22
N THR A 266 -6.11 -16.46 0.99
CA THR A 266 -6.97 -17.28 0.13
C THR A 266 -6.44 -17.34 -1.30
N VAL A 267 -6.03 -16.21 -1.87
CA VAL A 267 -5.41 -16.15 -3.20
C VAL A 267 -4.14 -16.99 -3.26
N GLU A 268 -3.27 -16.90 -2.26
CA GLU A 268 -2.04 -17.70 -2.22
C GLU A 268 -2.27 -19.19 -1.99
N GLY A 269 -3.27 -19.54 -1.21
CA GLY A 269 -3.64 -20.93 -0.94
C GLY A 269 -4.26 -21.68 -2.14
N ASN A 270 -4.81 -20.96 -3.12
CA ASN A 270 -5.57 -21.54 -4.23
C ASN A 270 -4.89 -21.31 -5.59
N ALA A 271 -4.57 -22.38 -6.32
CA ALA A 271 -3.85 -22.28 -7.59
C ALA A 271 -4.61 -21.49 -8.67
N GLU A 272 -5.94 -21.61 -8.73
CA GLU A 272 -6.77 -20.88 -9.70
C GLU A 272 -6.85 -19.40 -9.37
N LEU A 273 -6.98 -19.05 -8.09
CA LEU A 273 -6.96 -17.65 -7.65
C LEU A 273 -5.58 -17.01 -7.85
N ARG A 274 -4.48 -17.74 -7.57
CA ARG A 274 -3.12 -17.29 -7.91
C ARG A 274 -3.00 -17.01 -9.40
N ARG A 275 -3.52 -17.90 -10.25
CA ARG A 275 -3.54 -17.68 -11.70
C ARG A 275 -4.30 -16.40 -12.05
N GLY A 276 -5.51 -16.22 -11.51
CA GLY A 276 -6.31 -15.02 -11.71
C GLY A 276 -5.59 -13.75 -11.28
N TRP A 277 -4.92 -13.78 -10.13
CA TRP A 277 -4.12 -12.66 -9.65
C TRP A 277 -2.94 -12.33 -10.57
N ARG A 278 -2.20 -13.35 -11.04
CA ARG A 278 -1.10 -13.17 -11.98
C ARG A 278 -1.56 -12.63 -13.33
N LEU A 279 -2.71 -13.11 -13.83
CA LEU A 279 -3.33 -12.58 -15.04
C LEU A 279 -3.69 -11.09 -14.90
N LEU A 280 -4.21 -10.71 -13.75
CA LEU A 280 -4.48 -9.30 -13.43
C LEU A 280 -3.18 -8.49 -13.43
N GLU A 281 -2.12 -8.96 -12.78
CA GLU A 281 -0.81 -8.29 -12.78
C GLU A 281 -0.28 -8.10 -14.20
N VAL A 282 -0.32 -9.15 -15.02
CA VAL A 282 0.07 -9.07 -16.46
C VAL A 282 -0.78 -8.06 -17.22
N ALA A 283 -2.10 -8.05 -16.94
CA ALA A 283 -3.02 -7.12 -17.60
C ALA A 283 -2.80 -5.65 -17.21
N LEU A 284 -2.28 -5.39 -16.02
CA LEU A 284 -2.02 -4.05 -15.49
C LEU A 284 -0.63 -3.52 -15.86
N ALA A 285 0.29 -4.40 -16.24
CA ALA A 285 1.62 -3.99 -16.69
C ALA A 285 1.52 -3.13 -17.95
N ARG A 286 2.28 -2.05 -17.99
CA ARG A 286 2.37 -1.17 -19.15
C ARG A 286 3.82 -1.01 -19.56
N HIS A 287 4.06 -1.14 -20.85
CA HIS A 287 5.35 -0.92 -21.49
C HIS A 287 5.24 0.29 -22.41
N ASP A 288 6.32 0.99 -22.61
CA ASP A 288 6.41 2.04 -23.62
C ASP A 288 6.63 1.47 -25.03
N LYS A 289 6.83 2.37 -26.00
CA LYS A 289 7.07 1.97 -27.39
C LYS A 289 8.41 1.24 -27.60
N SER A 290 9.36 1.40 -26.68
CA SER A 290 10.66 0.70 -26.70
C SER A 290 10.62 -0.68 -26.02
N GLY A 291 9.50 -1.01 -25.37
CA GLY A 291 9.33 -2.24 -24.59
C GLY A 291 9.80 -2.12 -23.15
N GLU A 292 10.21 -0.92 -22.69
CA GLU A 292 10.54 -0.69 -21.28
C GLU A 292 9.29 -0.67 -20.39
N LEU A 293 9.43 -1.22 -19.19
CA LEU A 293 8.35 -1.27 -18.21
C LEU A 293 8.09 0.13 -17.61
N VAL A 294 6.97 0.73 -17.98
CA VAL A 294 6.52 2.04 -17.44
C VAL A 294 5.72 1.86 -16.16
N THR A 295 4.91 0.79 -16.09
CA THR A 295 4.06 0.51 -14.91
C THR A 295 4.19 -0.96 -14.54
N SER A 296 4.64 -1.22 -13.31
CA SER A 296 4.69 -2.57 -12.76
C SER A 296 3.28 -3.07 -12.47
N GLY A 297 2.91 -4.21 -13.06
CA GLY A 297 1.61 -4.84 -12.84
C GLY A 297 1.38 -5.21 -11.37
N PRO A 298 2.32 -5.87 -10.68
CA PRO A 298 2.22 -6.14 -9.25
C PRO A 298 2.03 -4.89 -8.39
N ALA A 299 2.75 -3.80 -8.71
CA ALA A 299 2.61 -2.55 -7.97
C ALA A 299 1.23 -1.90 -8.18
N GLU A 300 0.70 -1.99 -9.39
CA GLU A 300 -0.64 -1.47 -9.70
C GLU A 300 -1.74 -2.35 -9.08
N ALA A 301 -1.60 -3.67 -9.11
CA ALA A 301 -2.51 -4.59 -8.42
C ALA A 301 -2.54 -4.33 -6.90
N ALA A 302 -1.37 -4.14 -6.29
CA ALA A 302 -1.26 -3.78 -4.88
C ALA A 302 -1.94 -2.44 -4.58
N ARG A 303 -1.74 -1.42 -5.43
CA ARG A 303 -2.38 -0.10 -5.28
C ARG A 303 -3.90 -0.18 -5.27
N LEU A 304 -4.50 -1.09 -6.04
CA LEU A 304 -5.96 -1.28 -6.11
C LEU A 304 -6.58 -1.82 -4.82
N LEU A 305 -5.77 -2.39 -3.91
CA LEU A 305 -6.22 -2.83 -2.59
C LEU A 305 -6.29 -1.68 -1.57
N PHE A 306 -5.66 -0.54 -1.86
CA PHE A 306 -5.67 0.64 -1.01
C PHE A 306 -6.67 1.67 -1.54
N GLU A 307 -7.73 1.88 -0.78
CA GLU A 307 -8.77 2.88 -1.07
C GLU A 307 -8.31 4.25 -0.54
N ALA A 308 -8.23 5.25 -1.40
CA ALA A 308 -7.97 6.62 -0.97
C ALA A 308 -9.17 7.23 -0.28
N GLU A 309 -8.97 8.07 0.73
CA GLU A 309 -10.04 8.71 1.50
C GLU A 309 -10.93 9.64 0.64
N ASP A 310 -10.40 10.15 -0.47
CA ASP A 310 -11.12 11.03 -1.39
C ASP A 310 -12.07 10.28 -2.35
N GLY A 311 -12.16 8.95 -2.26
CA GLY A 311 -13.04 8.11 -3.07
C GLY A 311 -12.72 8.06 -4.56
N ARG A 312 -11.61 8.65 -5.00
CA ARG A 312 -11.22 8.75 -6.41
C ARG A 312 -10.46 7.54 -6.94
N SER A 313 -10.08 6.61 -6.07
CA SER A 313 -9.35 5.41 -6.49
C SER A 313 -10.25 4.42 -7.19
N ARG A 314 -9.77 3.85 -8.30
CA ARG A 314 -10.45 2.72 -8.95
C ARG A 314 -10.37 1.50 -8.03
N SER A 315 -11.48 0.82 -7.80
CA SER A 315 -11.51 -0.41 -7.00
C SER A 315 -10.93 -1.58 -7.78
N LEU A 316 -10.44 -2.60 -7.06
CA LEU A 316 -9.95 -3.84 -7.66
C LEU A 316 -11.03 -4.48 -8.55
N LEU A 317 -12.29 -4.54 -8.08
CA LEU A 317 -13.39 -5.13 -8.83
C LEU A 317 -13.67 -4.37 -10.14
N SER A 318 -13.62 -3.05 -10.11
CA SER A 318 -13.79 -2.23 -11.30
C SER A 318 -12.69 -2.51 -12.34
N GLN A 319 -11.47 -2.71 -11.88
CA GLN A 319 -10.35 -3.02 -12.77
C GLN A 319 -10.46 -4.45 -13.34
N LEU A 320 -10.86 -5.43 -12.52
CA LEU A 320 -11.16 -6.78 -12.99
C LEU A 320 -12.27 -6.77 -14.04
N HIS A 321 -13.32 -5.96 -13.85
CA HIS A 321 -14.36 -5.80 -14.85
C HIS A 321 -13.80 -5.29 -16.20
N TYR A 322 -12.95 -4.25 -16.18
CA TYR A 322 -12.33 -3.76 -17.43
C TYR A 322 -11.45 -4.81 -18.11
N VAL A 323 -10.73 -5.61 -17.31
CA VAL A 323 -9.88 -6.68 -17.83
C VAL A 323 -10.72 -7.81 -18.45
N LEU A 324 -11.86 -8.17 -17.84
CA LEU A 324 -12.75 -9.24 -18.29
C LEU A 324 -13.66 -8.81 -19.45
N ALA A 325 -14.22 -7.59 -19.40
CA ALA A 325 -15.22 -7.10 -20.34
C ALA A 325 -14.60 -6.42 -21.59
N GLY A 326 -13.30 -6.11 -21.55
CA GLY A 326 -12.61 -5.45 -22.65
C GLY A 326 -12.65 -6.28 -23.95
N PRO A 327 -13.10 -5.73 -25.08
CA PRO A 327 -13.22 -6.46 -26.34
C PRO A 327 -11.85 -6.78 -26.97
N GLU A 328 -10.82 -6.04 -26.58
CA GLU A 328 -9.48 -6.13 -27.17
C GLU A 328 -8.66 -7.33 -26.69
N ARG A 329 -9.06 -7.93 -25.54
CA ARG A 329 -8.36 -9.04 -24.91
C ARG A 329 -9.10 -10.35 -25.13
N CYS A 330 -8.40 -11.29 -25.74
CA CYS A 330 -8.86 -12.67 -25.82
C CYS A 330 -8.31 -13.44 -24.61
N TRP A 331 -9.20 -13.96 -23.80
CA TRP A 331 -8.85 -14.83 -22.67
C TRP A 331 -9.30 -16.24 -22.99
N SER A 332 -8.42 -17.25 -22.79
CA SER A 332 -8.85 -18.63 -22.81
C SER A 332 -9.95 -18.90 -21.79
N THR A 333 -10.73 -19.92 -21.98
CA THR A 333 -11.80 -20.31 -21.02
C THR A 333 -11.25 -20.46 -19.62
N ARG A 334 -10.06 -21.08 -19.49
CA ARG A 334 -9.36 -21.25 -18.22
C ARG A 334 -8.96 -19.92 -17.58
N ASN A 335 -8.41 -18.99 -18.37
CA ASN A 335 -7.96 -17.68 -17.89
C ASN A 335 -9.14 -16.81 -17.47
N ARG A 336 -10.22 -16.82 -18.25
CA ARG A 336 -11.46 -16.10 -17.91
C ARG A 336 -12.07 -16.65 -16.62
N ALA A 337 -12.16 -17.96 -16.46
CA ALA A 337 -12.67 -18.61 -15.25
C ALA A 337 -11.84 -18.17 -14.02
N ALA A 338 -10.51 -18.18 -14.12
CA ALA A 338 -9.63 -17.76 -13.03
C ALA A 338 -9.83 -16.27 -12.64
N LEU A 339 -9.94 -15.38 -13.62
CA LEU A 339 -10.21 -13.95 -13.38
C LEU A 339 -11.62 -13.72 -12.79
N THR A 340 -12.62 -14.44 -13.29
CA THR A 340 -14.00 -14.35 -12.79
C THR A 340 -14.05 -14.84 -11.33
N ARG A 341 -13.44 -16.00 -11.05
CA ARG A 341 -13.35 -16.52 -9.69
C ARG A 341 -12.65 -15.54 -8.74
N LEU A 342 -11.56 -14.90 -9.17
CA LEU A 342 -10.90 -13.86 -8.38
C LEU A 342 -11.84 -12.69 -8.08
N ALA A 343 -12.64 -12.24 -9.05
CA ALA A 343 -13.60 -11.16 -8.87
C ALA A 343 -14.69 -11.53 -7.85
N PHE A 344 -15.23 -12.74 -7.91
CA PHE A 344 -16.22 -13.22 -6.95
C PHE A 344 -15.63 -13.41 -5.56
N THR A 345 -14.46 -14.03 -5.44
CA THR A 345 -13.78 -14.17 -4.14
C THR A 345 -13.51 -12.82 -3.48
N TYR A 346 -13.07 -11.82 -4.27
CA TYR A 346 -12.88 -10.47 -3.74
C TYR A 346 -14.22 -9.84 -3.30
N ALA A 347 -15.29 -10.04 -4.07
CA ALA A 347 -16.61 -9.53 -3.73
C ALA A 347 -17.15 -10.19 -2.46
N GLU A 348 -17.00 -11.48 -2.30
CA GLU A 348 -17.43 -12.25 -1.13
C GLU A 348 -16.61 -11.88 0.11
N GLU A 349 -15.30 -12.10 0.07
CA GLU A 349 -14.44 -11.97 1.25
C GLU A 349 -14.19 -10.51 1.65
N VAL A 350 -13.99 -9.60 0.68
CA VAL A 350 -13.59 -8.23 0.98
C VAL A 350 -14.79 -7.27 0.98
N LEU A 351 -15.75 -7.48 0.08
CA LEU A 351 -16.93 -6.61 -0.01
C LEU A 351 -18.13 -7.14 0.77
N GLY A 352 -18.10 -8.41 1.22
CA GLY A 352 -19.23 -9.04 1.92
C GLY A 352 -20.45 -9.22 1.02
N MET A 353 -20.23 -9.58 -0.26
CA MET A 353 -21.25 -9.77 -1.28
C MET A 353 -21.23 -11.22 -1.76
N ASP A 354 -22.37 -11.87 -1.73
CA ASP A 354 -22.55 -13.21 -2.32
C ASP A 354 -23.83 -13.20 -3.19
N PRO A 355 -23.78 -12.53 -4.37
CA PRO A 355 -24.93 -12.47 -5.24
C PRO A 355 -25.10 -13.73 -6.10
N ASP A 356 -26.27 -14.35 -6.07
CA ASP A 356 -26.62 -15.37 -7.06
C ASP A 356 -27.02 -14.69 -8.38
N LEU A 357 -26.05 -14.55 -9.27
CA LEU A 357 -26.22 -13.88 -10.56
C LEU A 357 -26.42 -14.86 -11.72
N LYS A 358 -26.23 -16.17 -11.48
CA LYS A 358 -26.28 -17.17 -12.54
C LYS A 358 -27.63 -17.24 -13.28
N PRO A 359 -28.81 -17.16 -12.61
CA PRO A 359 -30.09 -17.16 -13.32
C PRO A 359 -30.23 -15.96 -14.27
N VAL A 360 -29.91 -14.74 -13.79
CA VAL A 360 -30.00 -13.52 -14.60
C VAL A 360 -28.97 -13.54 -15.75
N ALA A 361 -27.75 -13.99 -15.47
CA ALA A 361 -26.70 -14.11 -16.49
C ALA A 361 -27.09 -15.11 -17.59
N THR A 362 -27.78 -16.20 -17.22
CA THR A 362 -28.30 -17.18 -18.19
C THR A 362 -29.33 -16.52 -19.12
N VAL A 363 -30.28 -15.74 -18.60
CA VAL A 363 -31.27 -15.01 -19.43
C VAL A 363 -30.58 -14.07 -20.43
N VAL A 364 -29.55 -13.32 -19.97
CA VAL A 364 -28.80 -12.43 -20.86
C VAL A 364 -28.01 -13.22 -21.91
N ALA A 365 -27.36 -14.33 -21.51
CA ALA A 365 -26.62 -15.19 -22.42
C ALA A 365 -27.53 -15.82 -23.47
N ASP A 366 -28.70 -16.35 -23.07
CA ASP A 366 -29.70 -16.92 -23.98
C ASP A 366 -30.20 -15.86 -24.99
N TRP A 367 -30.45 -14.65 -24.53
CA TRP A 367 -30.84 -13.54 -25.40
C TRP A 367 -29.70 -13.17 -26.38
N ILE A 368 -28.45 -13.15 -25.93
CA ILE A 368 -27.30 -12.88 -26.83
C ILE A 368 -27.15 -13.98 -27.86
N GLU A 369 -27.31 -15.23 -27.50
CA GLU A 369 -27.14 -16.38 -28.38
C GLU A 369 -28.28 -16.53 -29.40
N HIS A 370 -29.51 -16.36 -28.96
CA HIS A 370 -30.71 -16.76 -29.73
C HIS A 370 -31.62 -15.60 -30.13
N GLY A 371 -31.44 -14.37 -29.67
CA GLY A 371 -32.29 -13.24 -30.07
C GLY A 371 -32.14 -12.85 -31.56
N SER A 372 -32.84 -11.83 -31.99
CA SER A 372 -32.80 -11.32 -33.38
C SER A 372 -31.48 -10.62 -33.69
N GLY A 373 -30.91 -10.83 -34.86
CA GLY A 373 -29.62 -10.30 -35.31
C GLY A 373 -28.42 -11.19 -34.93
N SER A 374 -27.22 -10.65 -34.97
CA SER A 374 -26.01 -11.44 -34.68
C SER A 374 -25.68 -11.48 -33.18
N PRO A 375 -25.18 -12.60 -32.63
CA PRO A 375 -24.72 -12.66 -31.25
C PRO A 375 -23.68 -11.59 -30.90
N ARG A 376 -22.79 -11.27 -31.84
CA ARG A 376 -21.78 -10.20 -31.66
C ARG A 376 -22.42 -8.83 -31.49
N GLY A 377 -23.45 -8.49 -32.28
CA GLY A 377 -24.18 -7.23 -32.15
C GLY A 377 -24.88 -7.09 -30.80
N ARG A 378 -25.55 -8.16 -30.34
CA ARG A 378 -26.23 -8.19 -29.04
C ARG A 378 -25.23 -8.14 -27.88
N LEU A 379 -24.09 -8.79 -27.99
CA LEU A 379 -23.05 -8.69 -26.99
C LEU A 379 -22.50 -7.25 -26.89
N ALA A 380 -22.31 -6.56 -28.02
CA ALA A 380 -21.93 -5.16 -28.02
C ALA A 380 -23.00 -4.26 -27.40
N GLU A 381 -24.28 -4.52 -27.68
CA GLU A 381 -25.41 -3.83 -27.05
C GLU A 381 -25.42 -4.05 -25.54
N TYR A 382 -25.27 -5.30 -25.07
CA TYR A 382 -25.18 -5.60 -23.65
C TYR A 382 -24.01 -4.88 -22.97
N ARG A 383 -22.81 -4.90 -23.54
CA ARG A 383 -21.65 -4.19 -23.00
C ARG A 383 -21.90 -2.70 -22.80
N ASN A 384 -22.60 -2.07 -23.73
CA ASN A 384 -22.92 -0.63 -23.67
C ASN A 384 -23.90 -0.27 -22.55
N VAL A 385 -24.69 -1.23 -22.08
CA VAL A 385 -25.74 -1.00 -21.07
C VAL A 385 -25.46 -1.68 -19.73
N ALA A 386 -24.54 -2.61 -19.67
CA ALA A 386 -24.30 -3.52 -18.53
C ALA A 386 -24.14 -2.80 -17.19
N LEU A 387 -23.51 -1.63 -17.15
CA LEU A 387 -23.26 -0.86 -15.93
C LEU A 387 -24.34 0.20 -15.62
N SER A 388 -25.29 0.44 -16.53
CA SER A 388 -26.38 1.39 -16.34
C SER A 388 -27.61 0.70 -15.75
N ASP A 389 -28.07 1.16 -14.58
CA ASP A 389 -29.25 0.63 -13.91
C ASP A 389 -30.50 0.63 -14.81
N TYR A 390 -30.84 1.80 -15.36
CA TYR A 390 -32.03 1.98 -16.23
C TYR A 390 -31.91 1.17 -17.54
N LYS A 391 -30.79 1.32 -18.25
CA LYS A 391 -30.62 0.67 -19.57
C LYS A 391 -30.53 -0.85 -19.45
N LEU A 392 -29.87 -1.36 -18.40
CA LEU A 392 -29.82 -2.78 -18.10
C LEU A 392 -31.23 -3.30 -17.81
N GLY A 393 -32.03 -2.58 -17.02
CA GLY A 393 -33.42 -2.96 -16.73
C GLY A 393 -34.27 -3.07 -17.99
N VAL A 394 -34.14 -2.12 -18.93
CA VAL A 394 -34.82 -2.16 -20.23
C VAL A 394 -34.39 -3.39 -21.03
N LEU A 395 -33.09 -3.67 -21.10
CA LEU A 395 -32.56 -4.84 -21.82
C LEU A 395 -33.04 -6.16 -21.19
N LEU A 396 -33.06 -6.29 -19.87
CA LEU A 396 -33.54 -7.49 -19.17
C LEU A 396 -35.03 -7.74 -19.45
N MET A 397 -35.86 -6.72 -19.45
CA MET A 397 -37.27 -6.85 -19.84
C MET A 397 -37.41 -7.29 -21.31
N GLN A 398 -36.67 -6.68 -22.23
CA GLN A 398 -36.71 -7.04 -23.65
C GLN A 398 -36.25 -8.48 -23.86
N ALA A 399 -35.16 -8.90 -23.19
CA ALA A 399 -34.66 -10.26 -23.23
C ALA A 399 -35.71 -11.28 -22.74
N HIS A 400 -36.33 -10.98 -21.60
CA HIS A 400 -37.39 -11.80 -21.02
C HIS A 400 -38.57 -11.98 -21.98
N PHE A 401 -39.13 -10.89 -22.51
CA PHE A 401 -40.23 -10.92 -23.46
C PHE A 401 -39.87 -11.67 -24.74
N ARG A 402 -38.66 -11.43 -25.27
CA ARG A 402 -38.25 -12.09 -26.51
C ARG A 402 -38.13 -13.60 -26.34
N LEU A 403 -37.43 -14.06 -25.29
CA LEU A 403 -37.26 -15.47 -25.01
C LEU A 403 -38.60 -16.17 -24.76
N THR A 404 -39.53 -15.49 -24.06
CA THR A 404 -40.89 -16.04 -23.83
C THR A 404 -41.65 -16.17 -25.14
N LEU A 405 -41.64 -15.17 -26.04
CA LEU A 405 -42.25 -15.24 -27.35
C LEU A 405 -41.67 -16.33 -28.24
N ASP A 406 -40.39 -16.59 -28.13
CA ASP A 406 -39.68 -17.63 -28.88
C ASP A 406 -39.88 -19.04 -28.22
N GLY A 407 -40.73 -19.15 -27.17
CA GLY A 407 -41.00 -20.40 -26.46
C GLY A 407 -39.80 -20.99 -25.68
N ARG A 408 -38.83 -20.16 -25.37
CA ARG A 408 -37.65 -20.58 -24.61
C ARG A 408 -37.89 -20.45 -23.10
N PRO A 409 -37.31 -21.34 -22.29
CA PRO A 409 -37.43 -21.25 -20.84
C PRO A 409 -36.71 -20.01 -20.33
N VAL A 410 -37.37 -19.21 -19.49
CA VAL A 410 -36.79 -18.05 -18.83
C VAL A 410 -36.57 -18.38 -17.36
N VAL A 411 -35.32 -18.50 -16.94
CA VAL A 411 -34.90 -19.00 -15.61
C VAL A 411 -34.84 -17.93 -14.54
N ALA A 412 -34.99 -16.65 -14.91
CA ALA A 412 -34.99 -15.52 -13.97
C ALA A 412 -36.08 -14.50 -14.36
N GLY A 413 -36.72 -13.91 -13.36
CA GLY A 413 -37.78 -12.92 -13.52
C GLY A 413 -37.47 -11.57 -12.86
N PRO A 414 -38.40 -10.62 -12.85
CA PRO A 414 -38.21 -9.27 -12.31
C PRO A 414 -37.66 -9.22 -10.89
N LYS A 415 -38.01 -10.18 -10.03
CA LYS A 415 -37.50 -10.24 -8.66
C LYS A 415 -36.00 -10.55 -8.59
N ASP A 416 -35.49 -11.34 -9.54
CA ASP A 416 -34.09 -11.78 -9.54
C ASP A 416 -33.14 -10.64 -9.99
N TRP A 417 -33.60 -9.75 -10.88
CA TRP A 417 -32.77 -8.62 -11.33
C TRP A 417 -33.08 -7.28 -10.66
N GLU A 418 -34.10 -7.22 -9.80
CA GLU A 418 -34.43 -6.02 -9.03
C GLU A 418 -33.22 -5.43 -8.29
N PRO A 419 -32.35 -6.22 -7.62
CA PRO A 419 -31.15 -5.70 -6.96
C PRO A 419 -30.15 -5.02 -7.90
N LEU A 420 -30.18 -5.40 -9.20
CA LEU A 420 -29.25 -4.86 -10.21
C LEU A 420 -29.69 -3.52 -10.77
N ILE A 421 -31.01 -3.24 -10.79
CA ILE A 421 -31.58 -2.04 -11.40
C ILE A 421 -32.00 -0.97 -10.39
N GLN A 422 -32.09 -1.32 -9.13
CA GLN A 422 -32.38 -0.35 -8.07
C GLN A 422 -31.10 0.43 -7.68
N ARG A 423 -31.28 1.68 -7.26
CA ARG A 423 -30.21 2.51 -6.70
C ARG A 423 -29.92 2.07 -5.26
N ARG A 424 -29.23 0.97 -5.13
CA ARG A 424 -28.77 0.41 -3.84
C ARG A 424 -27.26 0.49 -3.71
N PRO A 425 -26.71 0.55 -2.50
CA PRO A 425 -25.29 0.35 -2.29
C PRO A 425 -24.85 -0.96 -2.96
N ARG A 426 -23.72 -0.92 -3.66
CA ARG A 426 -23.10 -2.07 -4.37
C ARG A 426 -23.87 -2.66 -5.56
N ALA A 427 -24.95 -2.04 -6.03
CA ALA A 427 -25.63 -2.48 -7.25
C ALA A 427 -24.72 -2.37 -8.49
N TRP A 428 -23.79 -1.42 -8.48
CA TRP A 428 -22.81 -1.23 -9.55
C TRP A 428 -21.79 -2.39 -9.59
N GLU A 429 -21.31 -2.82 -8.43
CA GLU A 429 -20.43 -3.98 -8.27
C GLU A 429 -21.13 -5.27 -8.70
N GLN A 430 -22.41 -5.46 -8.36
CA GLN A 430 -23.19 -6.61 -8.80
C GLN A 430 -23.32 -6.64 -10.33
N ARG A 431 -23.52 -5.50 -10.98
CA ARG A 431 -23.55 -5.41 -12.46
C ARG A 431 -22.23 -5.79 -13.11
N MET A 432 -21.09 -5.46 -12.48
CA MET A 432 -19.77 -5.91 -12.96
C MET A 432 -19.61 -7.42 -12.87
N LEU A 433 -20.03 -8.03 -11.76
CA LEU A 433 -20.02 -9.47 -11.57
C LEU A 433 -20.99 -10.18 -12.55
N LEU A 434 -22.17 -9.60 -12.78
CA LEU A 434 -23.11 -10.09 -13.79
C LEU A 434 -22.46 -10.14 -15.18
N ALA A 435 -21.75 -9.08 -15.57
CA ALA A 435 -21.08 -9.03 -16.86
C ALA A 435 -19.99 -10.13 -16.97
N ALA A 436 -19.22 -10.37 -15.91
CA ALA A 436 -18.23 -11.44 -15.88
C ALA A 436 -18.89 -12.82 -16.05
N THR A 437 -20.01 -13.08 -15.35
CA THR A 437 -20.76 -14.33 -15.43
C THR A 437 -21.36 -14.54 -16.82
N VAL A 438 -21.97 -13.51 -17.43
CA VAL A 438 -22.51 -13.57 -18.80
C VAL A 438 -21.42 -13.95 -19.81
N LEU A 439 -20.25 -13.30 -19.72
CA LEU A 439 -19.14 -13.59 -20.66
C LEU A 439 -18.58 -14.99 -20.46
N GLN A 440 -18.55 -15.49 -19.23
CA GLN A 440 -18.13 -16.86 -18.95
C GLN A 440 -19.11 -17.87 -19.54
N ILE A 441 -20.41 -17.71 -19.31
CA ILE A 441 -21.45 -18.60 -19.86
C ILE A 441 -21.39 -18.62 -21.39
N LEU A 442 -21.25 -17.47 -22.05
CA LEU A 442 -21.16 -17.38 -23.51
C LEU A 442 -19.93 -18.12 -24.03
N GLN A 443 -18.79 -17.97 -23.40
CA GLN A 443 -17.57 -18.64 -23.81
C GLN A 443 -17.64 -20.16 -23.61
N GLU A 444 -18.22 -20.61 -22.49
CA GLU A 444 -18.48 -22.06 -22.23
C GLU A 444 -19.40 -22.68 -23.30
N ARG A 445 -20.29 -21.88 -23.89
CA ARG A 445 -21.18 -22.28 -25.00
C ARG A 445 -20.55 -22.13 -26.40
N GLY A 446 -19.28 -21.69 -26.49
CA GLY A 446 -18.58 -21.49 -27.78
C GLY A 446 -18.96 -20.21 -28.50
N VAL A 447 -19.67 -19.28 -27.86
CA VAL A 447 -19.97 -17.96 -28.44
C VAL A 447 -18.74 -17.06 -28.33
N ALA A 448 -18.30 -16.46 -29.45
CA ALA A 448 -17.17 -15.56 -29.47
C ALA A 448 -17.44 -14.29 -28.61
N VAL A 449 -16.66 -14.09 -27.55
CA VAL A 449 -16.79 -12.97 -26.61
C VAL A 449 -15.71 -11.89 -26.80
N SER A 450 -14.80 -12.09 -27.76
CA SER A 450 -13.72 -11.16 -28.12
C SER A 450 -13.82 -10.79 -29.61
N ASP A 451 -13.34 -9.60 -29.94
CA ASP A 451 -13.26 -9.14 -31.33
C ASP A 451 -12.09 -9.79 -32.08
N LYS A 452 -11.11 -10.33 -31.37
CA LYS A 452 -9.97 -11.05 -31.92
C LYS A 452 -10.17 -12.56 -31.69
N PRO A 453 -9.83 -13.42 -32.66
CA PRO A 453 -9.77 -14.85 -32.39
C PRO A 453 -8.64 -15.14 -31.39
N GLU A 454 -8.88 -16.11 -30.52
CA GLU A 454 -7.84 -16.63 -29.65
C GLU A 454 -6.80 -17.33 -30.55
N SER A 455 -5.53 -16.93 -30.45
CA SER A 455 -4.45 -17.62 -31.14
C SER A 455 -3.69 -18.49 -30.15
N ALA A 456 -3.25 -19.67 -30.57
CA ALA A 456 -2.40 -20.54 -29.76
C ALA A 456 -1.11 -19.81 -29.33
N ASP A 457 -0.63 -18.88 -30.15
CA ASP A 457 0.54 -18.04 -29.83
C ASP A 457 0.27 -17.04 -28.70
N ASP A 458 -0.96 -16.48 -28.62
CA ASP A 458 -1.33 -15.57 -27.53
C ASP A 458 -1.48 -16.32 -26.19
N GLU A 459 -2.02 -17.54 -26.23
CA GLU A 459 -2.11 -18.39 -25.05
C GLU A 459 -0.70 -18.81 -24.58
N ALA A 460 0.14 -19.31 -25.48
CA ALA A 460 1.53 -19.67 -25.17
C ALA A 460 2.33 -18.49 -24.63
N ARG A 461 2.14 -17.30 -25.20
CA ARG A 461 2.79 -16.07 -24.71
C ARG A 461 2.30 -15.69 -23.31
N THR A 462 1.00 -15.83 -23.05
CA THR A 462 0.41 -15.56 -21.72
C THR A 462 0.96 -16.56 -20.69
N GLU A 463 1.02 -17.86 -21.01
CA GLU A 463 1.61 -18.87 -20.12
C GLU A 463 3.09 -18.57 -19.85
N ALA A 464 3.88 -18.24 -20.87
CA ALA A 464 5.29 -17.89 -20.70
C ALA A 464 5.45 -16.64 -19.78
N LEU A 465 4.55 -15.64 -19.89
CA LEU A 465 4.56 -14.48 -19.01
C LEU A 465 4.16 -14.84 -17.58
N LEU A 466 3.26 -15.82 -17.39
CA LEU A 466 2.86 -16.29 -16.06
C LEU A 466 3.98 -17.08 -15.36
N GLU A 467 4.84 -17.75 -16.13
CA GLU A 467 6.00 -18.49 -15.60
C GLU A 467 7.18 -17.57 -15.27
N GLN A 468 7.27 -16.40 -15.90
CA GLN A 468 8.35 -15.45 -15.58
C GLN A 468 8.19 -14.87 -14.19
N PRO A 469 9.28 -14.76 -13.41
CA PRO A 469 9.25 -14.02 -12.16
C PRO A 469 8.91 -12.56 -12.46
N MET A 470 7.89 -12.03 -11.80
CA MET A 470 7.55 -10.61 -11.94
C MET A 470 8.65 -9.76 -11.32
N LEU A 471 9.02 -8.68 -12.00
CA LEU A 471 9.92 -7.64 -11.47
C LEU A 471 9.48 -7.29 -10.03
N GLY A 472 10.34 -7.43 -9.08
CA GLY A 472 10.02 -7.26 -7.67
C GLY A 472 9.95 -8.57 -6.87
N GLN A 473 9.89 -9.75 -7.47
CA GLN A 473 10.25 -11.00 -6.80
C GLN A 473 11.77 -11.08 -6.61
N HIS A 474 12.55 -10.65 -7.62
CA HIS A 474 14.01 -10.57 -7.51
C HIS A 474 14.51 -9.64 -6.41
N GLU A 475 13.81 -8.53 -6.10
CA GLU A 475 14.19 -7.69 -4.96
C GLU A 475 14.07 -8.43 -3.62
N ASP A 476 13.14 -9.39 -3.50
CA ASP A 476 13.00 -10.22 -2.31
C ASP A 476 13.99 -11.39 -2.28
N ASP A 477 14.31 -12.00 -3.42
CA ASP A 477 15.24 -13.14 -3.53
C ASP A 477 16.70 -12.68 -3.35
N GLU A 478 17.08 -11.51 -3.88
CA GLU A 478 18.39 -10.92 -3.63
C GLU A 478 18.56 -10.38 -2.18
N MET A 479 17.45 -10.10 -1.48
CA MET A 479 17.46 -9.67 -0.08
C MET A 479 17.37 -10.83 0.92
N GLY A 480 17.09 -12.04 0.46
CA GLY A 480 17.04 -13.26 1.27
C GLY A 480 18.39 -13.96 1.48
N ALA A 481 19.42 -13.51 0.81
CA ALA A 481 20.77 -14.11 0.83
C ALA A 481 21.78 -13.21 1.55
N VAL A 482 21.47 -12.82 2.81
CA VAL A 482 22.47 -12.36 3.78
C VAL A 482 22.07 -12.85 5.16
#